data_44ba2d708ad394706a437113372464aa
#
_entry.id   44ba2d708ad394706a437113372464aa
#
_cell.length_a   1.000
_cell.length_b   1.000
_cell.length_c   1.000
_cell.angle_alpha   90.00
_cell.angle_beta   90.00
_cell.angle_gamma   90.00
#
_symmetry.space_group_name_H-M   'P 1'
#
loop_
_entity.id
_entity.type
_entity.pdbx_description
1 polymer ?
#
loop_
_entity_poly.entity_id
_entity_poly.type
_entity_poly.pdbx_seq_one_letter_code
_entity_poly.pdbx_strand_id
1 'polypeptide(L)'
;MVPAEYYYLHVGRASDLESPRERRLYRFFETIPGALAWGTLLLLIFLSWMAPIFTAFFIIAFDVYWLLKTINLSLHLRSAFKQVRANMTVDWFLKLKTEKQGWDEYYHLIILPVYKEGWEVVEPSLAALARASYPKEKMLVVFATEERAGVHGATVAEKARVKFGAQFGAFLVTAHPKDIPGEMPGKGSNIRYAGRVAREKIVDPKSIPIDRVIVSAFDIDTVAGEQYFARLMYVYCSTHRPERKSFQPVPFYINNIWHAPAIARVISFSATFWHTIQQERPERMTTFSSHSMSLRALLDVGYWQANMVSEDSRIFWQCFLRYDGDYEVVPMYYPVSMDANVAESFWQTMVNQYKQQRRWGYG
;
A
#
# COMPACT_ATOMS: atom_id res chain seq x y z
N MET A 1 -7.70 -21.61 5.73
CA MET A 1 -6.28 -22.03 5.49
C MET A 1 -6.10 -22.10 3.99
N VAL A 2 -5.00 -21.54 3.46
CA VAL A 2 -4.64 -21.72 2.04
C VAL A 2 -4.28 -23.20 1.87
N PRO A 3 -4.79 -23.89 0.84
CA PRO A 3 -4.42 -25.27 0.56
C PRO A 3 -2.90 -25.43 0.43
N ALA A 4 -2.38 -26.60 0.81
CA ALA A 4 -0.93 -26.88 0.78
C ALA A 4 -0.31 -26.72 -0.61
N GLU A 5 -1.09 -26.87 -1.66
CA GLU A 5 -0.68 -26.65 -3.07
C GLU A 5 -0.25 -25.19 -3.36
N TYR A 6 -0.69 -24.20 -2.55
CA TYR A 6 -0.36 -22.79 -2.70
C TYR A 6 0.71 -22.30 -1.71
N TYR A 7 1.57 -23.18 -1.20
CA TYR A 7 2.63 -22.84 -0.25
C TYR A 7 3.51 -21.69 -0.74
N TYR A 8 3.75 -21.60 -2.03
CA TYR A 8 4.58 -20.58 -2.67
C TYR A 8 4.05 -19.14 -2.50
N LEU A 9 2.76 -18.96 -2.19
CA LEU A 9 2.20 -17.64 -1.90
C LEU A 9 2.76 -17.03 -0.61
N HIS A 10 3.34 -17.85 0.27
CA HIS A 10 3.87 -17.44 1.57
C HIS A 10 5.39 -17.53 1.68
N VAL A 11 6.09 -17.85 0.58
CA VAL A 11 7.55 -17.83 0.54
C VAL A 11 8.03 -16.38 0.49
N GLY A 12 8.65 -15.90 1.58
CA GLY A 12 9.20 -14.55 1.70
C GLY A 12 10.73 -14.51 1.62
N ARG A 13 11.40 -15.65 1.82
CA ARG A 13 12.86 -15.78 1.86
C ARG A 13 13.30 -17.21 1.58
N ALA A 14 14.55 -17.39 1.18
CA ALA A 14 15.10 -18.71 0.86
C ALA A 14 14.93 -19.74 1.98
N SER A 15 14.97 -19.34 3.27
CA SER A 15 14.81 -20.24 4.41
C SER A 15 13.40 -20.82 4.56
N ASP A 16 12.40 -20.26 3.92
CA ASP A 16 11.02 -20.73 3.96
C ASP A 16 10.80 -21.94 3.02
N LEU A 17 11.78 -22.20 2.14
CA LEU A 17 11.77 -23.35 1.22
C LEU A 17 12.37 -24.59 1.89
N GLU A 18 11.71 -25.74 1.76
CA GLU A 18 12.20 -27.02 2.33
C GLU A 18 13.33 -27.64 1.50
N SER A 19 13.17 -27.59 0.16
CA SER A 19 14.13 -28.18 -0.78
C SER A 19 15.46 -27.41 -0.83
N PRO A 20 16.62 -28.07 -0.59
CA PRO A 20 17.92 -27.42 -0.72
C PRO A 20 18.23 -26.92 -2.14
N ARG A 21 17.64 -27.54 -3.18
CA ARG A 21 17.79 -27.12 -4.57
C ARG A 21 17.03 -25.80 -4.83
N GLU A 22 15.77 -25.74 -4.40
CA GLU A 22 14.95 -24.52 -4.54
C GLU A 22 15.53 -23.37 -3.72
N ARG A 23 16.03 -23.63 -2.51
CA ARG A 23 16.71 -22.64 -1.67
C ARG A 23 17.94 -22.03 -2.36
N ARG A 24 18.76 -22.86 -3.04
CA ARG A 24 19.91 -22.37 -3.82
C ARG A 24 19.48 -21.56 -5.03
N LEU A 25 18.44 -22.01 -5.73
CA LEU A 25 17.90 -21.30 -6.91
C LEU A 25 17.31 -19.93 -6.48
N TYR A 26 16.57 -19.89 -5.38
CA TYR A 26 16.03 -18.64 -4.83
C TYR A 26 17.17 -17.67 -4.48
N ARG A 27 18.21 -18.13 -3.77
CA ARG A 27 19.39 -17.33 -3.46
C ARG A 27 20.12 -16.83 -4.70
N PHE A 28 20.23 -17.65 -5.73
CA PHE A 28 20.80 -17.24 -7.00
C PHE A 28 20.02 -16.07 -7.60
N PHE A 29 18.70 -16.16 -7.67
CA PHE A 29 17.87 -15.05 -8.17
C PHE A 29 17.94 -13.80 -7.30
N GLU A 30 18.03 -13.92 -5.98
CA GLU A 30 18.22 -12.78 -5.09
C GLU A 30 19.54 -12.02 -5.35
N THR A 31 20.58 -12.69 -5.84
CA THR A 31 21.87 -12.05 -6.12
C THR A 31 21.92 -11.32 -7.46
N ILE A 32 21.07 -11.68 -8.42
CA ILE A 32 21.13 -11.14 -9.80
C ILE A 32 21.02 -9.62 -9.85
N PRO A 33 20.02 -8.95 -9.21
CA PRO A 33 19.91 -7.49 -9.30
C PRO A 33 21.16 -6.76 -8.77
N GLY A 34 21.67 -7.21 -7.63
CA GLY A 34 22.89 -6.65 -7.04
C GLY A 34 24.14 -6.89 -7.90
N ALA A 35 24.29 -8.11 -8.43
CA ALA A 35 25.40 -8.47 -9.31
C ALA A 35 25.38 -7.66 -10.62
N LEU A 36 24.20 -7.47 -11.22
CA LEU A 36 24.05 -6.63 -12.41
C LEU A 36 24.37 -5.16 -12.13
N ALA A 37 23.87 -4.59 -11.02
CA ALA A 37 24.13 -3.20 -10.67
C ALA A 37 25.63 -2.94 -10.42
N TRP A 38 26.24 -3.70 -9.53
CA TRP A 38 27.66 -3.56 -9.21
C TRP A 38 28.56 -3.95 -10.37
N GLY A 39 28.21 -5.03 -11.08
CA GLY A 39 28.94 -5.47 -12.26
C GLY A 39 28.96 -4.41 -13.36
N THR A 40 27.84 -3.72 -13.61
CA THR A 40 27.77 -2.63 -14.59
C THR A 40 28.66 -1.46 -14.17
N LEU A 41 28.61 -1.04 -12.90
CA LEU A 41 29.44 0.07 -12.40
C LEU A 41 30.93 -0.25 -12.51
N LEU A 42 31.36 -1.44 -12.07
CA LEU A 42 32.75 -1.87 -12.15
C LEU A 42 33.20 -2.04 -13.61
N LEU A 43 32.34 -2.59 -14.46
CA LEU A 43 32.63 -2.74 -15.89
C LEU A 43 32.82 -1.39 -16.59
N LEU A 44 32.00 -0.40 -16.28
CA LEU A 44 32.15 0.96 -16.82
C LEU A 44 33.49 1.60 -16.42
N ILE A 45 33.91 1.46 -15.16
CA ILE A 45 35.22 1.94 -14.70
C ILE A 45 36.35 1.24 -15.48
N PHE A 46 36.27 -0.08 -15.61
CA PHE A 46 37.28 -0.86 -16.34
C PHE A 46 37.32 -0.51 -17.83
N LEU A 47 36.17 -0.43 -18.49
CA LEU A 47 36.08 -0.08 -19.90
C LEU A 47 36.48 1.39 -20.19
N SER A 48 36.29 2.30 -19.24
CA SER A 48 36.77 3.68 -19.39
C SER A 48 38.29 3.76 -19.58
N TRP A 49 39.00 2.80 -19.03
CA TRP A 49 40.46 2.70 -19.18
C TRP A 49 40.83 1.89 -20.42
N MET A 50 40.20 0.75 -20.71
CA MET A 50 40.58 -0.13 -21.81
C MET A 50 40.02 0.27 -23.18
N ALA A 51 38.81 0.79 -23.20
CA ALA A 51 38.05 1.12 -24.42
C ALA A 51 37.25 2.44 -24.27
N PRO A 52 37.97 3.58 -24.08
CA PRO A 52 37.33 4.87 -23.74
C PRO A 52 36.33 5.34 -24.76
N ILE A 53 36.55 5.11 -26.04
CA ILE A 53 35.64 5.49 -27.12
C ILE A 53 34.33 4.72 -27.02
N PHE A 54 34.41 3.41 -26.80
CA PHE A 54 33.21 2.58 -26.60
C PHE A 54 32.41 3.02 -25.38
N THR A 55 33.11 3.30 -24.26
CA THR A 55 32.47 3.77 -23.03
C THR A 55 31.78 5.13 -23.24
N ALA A 56 32.40 6.05 -23.99
CA ALA A 56 31.80 7.33 -24.32
C ALA A 56 30.49 7.16 -25.11
N PHE A 57 30.48 6.32 -26.14
CA PHE A 57 29.26 6.02 -26.89
C PHE A 57 28.19 5.39 -26.01
N PHE A 58 28.55 4.48 -25.12
CA PHE A 58 27.61 3.86 -24.19
C PHE A 58 26.99 4.91 -23.26
N ILE A 59 27.78 5.82 -22.67
CA ILE A 59 27.28 6.88 -21.79
C ILE A 59 26.35 7.81 -22.56
N ILE A 60 26.72 8.25 -23.77
CA ILE A 60 25.86 9.09 -24.61
C ILE A 60 24.53 8.39 -24.91
N ALA A 61 24.55 7.13 -25.31
CA ALA A 61 23.35 6.37 -25.58
C ALA A 61 22.46 6.21 -24.33
N PHE A 62 23.08 6.00 -23.17
CA PHE A 62 22.40 5.94 -21.88
C PHE A 62 21.74 7.28 -21.52
N ASP A 63 22.46 8.40 -21.69
CA ASP A 63 21.93 9.74 -21.42
C ASP A 63 20.77 10.08 -22.35
N VAL A 64 20.89 9.76 -23.65
CA VAL A 64 19.79 9.95 -24.63
C VAL A 64 18.57 9.11 -24.23
N TYR A 65 18.78 7.84 -23.88
CA TYR A 65 17.69 6.98 -23.39
C TYR A 65 16.99 7.61 -22.18
N TRP A 66 17.75 8.08 -21.18
CA TRP A 66 17.17 8.70 -19.99
C TRP A 66 16.48 10.03 -20.27
N LEU A 67 17.00 10.83 -21.21
CA LEU A 67 16.36 12.06 -21.66
C LEU A 67 14.98 11.74 -22.27
N LEU A 68 14.92 10.82 -23.23
CA LEU A 68 13.67 10.42 -23.86
C LEU A 68 12.68 9.82 -22.85
N LYS A 69 13.18 9.00 -21.92
CA LYS A 69 12.36 8.44 -20.84
C LYS A 69 11.82 9.52 -19.92
N THR A 70 12.62 10.52 -19.55
CA THR A 70 12.21 11.63 -18.70
C THR A 70 11.11 12.48 -19.38
N ILE A 71 11.26 12.76 -20.68
CA ILE A 71 10.21 13.44 -21.47
C ILE A 71 8.91 12.63 -21.43
N ASN A 72 8.99 11.32 -21.72
CA ASN A 72 7.82 10.45 -21.68
C ASN A 72 7.15 10.43 -20.31
N LEU A 73 7.94 10.28 -19.21
CA LEU A 73 7.42 10.32 -17.83
C LEU A 73 6.77 11.66 -17.51
N SER A 74 7.30 12.78 -18.01
CA SER A 74 6.73 14.11 -17.80
C SER A 74 5.36 14.28 -18.49
N LEU A 75 5.17 13.67 -19.66
CA LEU A 75 3.88 13.64 -20.35
C LEU A 75 2.85 12.83 -19.56
N HIS A 76 3.24 11.64 -19.08
CA HIS A 76 2.38 10.81 -18.21
C HIS A 76 2.02 11.53 -16.91
N LEU A 77 3.00 12.19 -16.26
CA LEU A 77 2.75 12.97 -15.05
C LEU A 77 1.70 14.06 -15.29
N ARG A 78 1.84 14.79 -16.39
CA ARG A 78 0.89 15.86 -16.74
C ARG A 78 -0.52 15.32 -16.98
N SER A 79 -0.65 14.19 -17.68
CA SER A 79 -1.93 13.51 -17.92
C SER A 79 -2.56 13.05 -16.63
N ALA A 80 -1.82 12.26 -15.83
CA ALA A 80 -2.30 11.75 -14.55
C ALA A 80 -2.72 12.86 -13.58
N PHE A 81 -1.91 13.91 -13.47
CA PHE A 81 -2.21 15.05 -12.60
C PHE A 81 -3.48 15.81 -13.04
N LYS A 82 -3.69 15.96 -14.35
CA LYS A 82 -4.94 16.54 -14.89
C LYS A 82 -6.15 15.68 -14.49
N GLN A 83 -6.04 14.37 -14.59
CA GLN A 83 -7.13 13.45 -14.20
C GLN A 83 -7.37 13.49 -12.69
N VAL A 84 -6.31 13.47 -11.86
CA VAL A 84 -6.44 13.60 -10.41
C VAL A 84 -7.17 14.89 -10.04
N ARG A 85 -6.77 16.03 -10.60
CA ARG A 85 -7.44 17.32 -10.35
C ARG A 85 -8.91 17.29 -10.77
N ALA A 86 -9.21 16.76 -11.94
CA ALA A 86 -10.58 16.65 -12.42
C ALA A 86 -11.43 15.77 -11.48
N ASN A 87 -10.89 14.63 -11.04
CA ASN A 87 -11.60 13.72 -10.13
C ASN A 87 -11.85 14.32 -8.75
N MET A 88 -10.97 15.21 -8.28
CA MET A 88 -11.16 15.89 -6.98
C MET A 88 -12.32 16.91 -6.98
N THR A 89 -12.79 17.37 -8.14
CA THR A 89 -13.90 18.34 -8.25
C THR A 89 -15.27 17.68 -8.46
N VAL A 90 -15.32 16.36 -8.61
CA VAL A 90 -16.56 15.60 -8.87
C VAL A 90 -17.22 15.22 -7.56
N ASP A 91 -18.53 15.41 -7.47
CA ASP A 91 -19.34 14.77 -6.42
C ASP A 91 -19.55 13.28 -6.77
N TRP A 92 -18.60 12.48 -6.30
CA TRP A 92 -18.61 11.03 -6.58
C TRP A 92 -19.76 10.30 -5.90
N PHE A 93 -20.28 10.80 -4.77
CA PHE A 93 -21.39 10.15 -4.10
C PHE A 93 -22.70 10.36 -4.87
N LEU A 94 -22.93 11.58 -5.37
CA LEU A 94 -24.06 11.83 -6.25
C LEU A 94 -23.96 10.98 -7.52
N LYS A 95 -22.80 10.97 -8.15
CA LYS A 95 -22.54 10.21 -9.38
C LYS A 95 -22.71 8.69 -9.17
N LEU A 96 -22.22 8.17 -8.05
CA LEU A 96 -22.40 6.76 -7.66
C LEU A 96 -23.88 6.39 -7.57
N LYS A 97 -24.67 7.20 -6.86
CA LYS A 97 -26.11 6.95 -6.68
C LYS A 97 -26.92 7.02 -7.97
N THR A 98 -26.50 7.88 -8.90
CA THR A 98 -27.25 8.09 -10.14
C THR A 98 -26.86 7.13 -11.26
N GLU A 99 -25.60 6.68 -11.30
CA GLU A 99 -25.06 5.89 -12.43
C GLU A 99 -24.82 4.41 -12.10
N LYS A 100 -24.78 4.02 -10.83
CA LYS A 100 -24.46 2.64 -10.43
C LYS A 100 -25.59 2.04 -9.61
N GLN A 101 -25.97 0.81 -9.96
CA GLN A 101 -26.95 0.03 -9.19
C GLN A 101 -26.25 -0.94 -8.25
N GLY A 102 -26.85 -1.27 -7.11
CA GLY A 102 -26.35 -2.25 -6.16
C GLY A 102 -25.08 -1.83 -5.39
N TRP A 103 -24.66 -0.58 -5.51
CA TRP A 103 -23.48 -0.06 -4.76
C TRP A 103 -23.72 -0.08 -3.25
N ASP A 104 -24.94 0.07 -2.82
CA ASP A 104 -25.40 0.11 -1.42
C ASP A 104 -25.40 -1.27 -0.73
N GLU A 105 -25.20 -2.35 -1.49
CA GLU A 105 -25.00 -3.68 -0.94
C GLU A 105 -23.59 -3.89 -0.40
N TYR A 106 -22.63 -3.03 -0.75
CA TYR A 106 -21.22 -3.18 -0.39
C TYR A 106 -20.87 -2.48 0.92
N TYR A 107 -19.89 -3.07 1.61
CA TYR A 107 -19.28 -2.57 2.84
C TYR A 107 -17.81 -2.26 2.62
N HIS A 108 -17.32 -1.20 3.26
CA HIS A 108 -15.90 -0.90 3.33
C HIS A 108 -15.33 -1.34 4.67
N LEU A 109 -14.45 -2.32 4.67
CA LEU A 109 -13.67 -2.74 5.83
C LEU A 109 -12.33 -2.00 5.80
N ILE A 110 -12.14 -1.06 6.73
CA ILE A 110 -10.99 -0.17 6.76
C ILE A 110 -10.11 -0.57 7.94
N ILE A 111 -8.90 -1.04 7.66
CA ILE A 111 -7.92 -1.48 8.65
C ILE A 111 -6.86 -0.41 8.82
N LEU A 112 -6.69 0.09 10.04
CA LEU A 112 -5.76 1.14 10.45
C LEU A 112 -4.75 0.55 11.43
N PRO A 113 -3.56 0.10 11.00
CA PRO A 113 -2.53 -0.39 11.89
C PRO A 113 -1.87 0.76 12.65
N VAL A 114 -1.74 0.60 13.96
CA VAL A 114 -1.15 1.56 14.89
C VAL A 114 -0.15 0.86 15.79
N TYR A 115 1.00 1.49 16.03
CA TYR A 115 2.03 0.97 16.93
C TYR A 115 2.48 2.02 17.95
N LYS A 116 3.13 3.07 17.52
CA LYS A 116 3.72 4.13 18.37
C LYS A 116 3.18 5.52 18.04
N GLU A 117 2.36 5.62 17.02
CA GLU A 117 1.82 6.88 16.56
C GLU A 117 0.97 7.52 17.66
N GLY A 118 1.17 8.83 17.85
CA GLY A 118 0.44 9.61 18.81
C GLY A 118 -0.95 10.02 18.28
N TRP A 119 -1.72 10.61 19.17
CA TRP A 119 -3.07 11.05 18.86
C TRP A 119 -3.12 12.08 17.72
N GLU A 120 -2.09 12.93 17.60
CA GLU A 120 -1.94 13.96 16.57
C GLU A 120 -1.88 13.39 15.16
N VAL A 121 -1.43 12.14 15.00
CA VAL A 121 -1.42 11.40 13.73
C VAL A 121 -2.73 10.63 13.53
N VAL A 122 -3.24 10.01 14.59
CA VAL A 122 -4.42 9.15 14.55
C VAL A 122 -5.71 9.93 14.31
N GLU A 123 -5.89 11.05 15.01
CA GLU A 123 -7.13 11.81 14.98
C GLU A 123 -7.49 12.35 13.58
N PRO A 124 -6.58 12.96 12.81
CA PRO A 124 -6.90 13.44 11.47
C PRO A 124 -7.42 12.34 10.54
N SER A 125 -6.85 11.15 10.61
CA SER A 125 -7.23 10.00 9.79
C SER A 125 -8.64 9.50 10.13
N LEU A 126 -8.94 9.28 11.42
CA LEU A 126 -10.29 8.89 11.84
C LEU A 126 -11.33 9.99 11.59
N ALA A 127 -10.96 11.25 11.78
CA ALA A 127 -11.84 12.38 11.48
C ALA A 127 -12.14 12.48 9.97
N ALA A 128 -11.19 12.14 9.12
CA ALA A 128 -11.41 12.09 7.66
C ALA A 128 -12.41 10.97 7.29
N LEU A 129 -12.29 9.78 7.89
CA LEU A 129 -13.26 8.71 7.70
C LEU A 129 -14.67 9.11 8.17
N ALA A 130 -14.76 9.81 9.31
CA ALA A 130 -16.02 10.31 9.86
C ALA A 130 -16.68 11.37 8.94
N ARG A 131 -15.90 12.16 8.20
CA ARG A 131 -16.42 13.15 7.23
C ARG A 131 -16.69 12.58 5.84
N ALA A 132 -16.32 11.33 5.55
CA ALA A 132 -16.50 10.75 4.22
C ALA A 132 -17.96 10.84 3.74
N SER A 133 -18.19 11.21 2.50
CA SER A 133 -19.50 11.26 1.83
C SER A 133 -19.94 9.85 1.38
N TYR A 134 -19.95 8.91 2.33
CA TYR A 134 -20.41 7.52 2.15
C TYR A 134 -21.19 7.09 3.38
N PRO A 135 -22.22 6.21 3.26
CA PRO A 135 -23.04 5.77 4.39
C PRO A 135 -22.19 5.16 5.50
N LYS A 136 -22.25 5.74 6.71
CA LYS A 136 -21.37 5.33 7.82
C LYS A 136 -21.69 3.93 8.32
N GLU A 137 -22.94 3.49 8.21
CA GLU A 137 -23.39 2.14 8.51
C GLU A 137 -22.77 1.06 7.59
N LYS A 138 -22.23 1.47 6.44
CA LYS A 138 -21.47 0.62 5.50
C LYS A 138 -19.96 0.68 5.70
N MET A 139 -19.48 1.51 6.61
CA MET A 139 -18.07 1.62 6.95
C MET A 139 -17.76 0.83 8.22
N LEU A 140 -16.91 -0.17 8.11
CA LEU A 140 -16.48 -1.06 9.19
C LEU A 140 -15.01 -0.74 9.49
N VAL A 141 -14.75 -0.09 10.62
CA VAL A 141 -13.40 0.38 10.96
C VAL A 141 -12.75 -0.58 11.94
N VAL A 142 -11.52 -0.98 11.65
CA VAL A 142 -10.68 -1.82 12.51
C VAL A 142 -9.44 -1.02 12.91
N PHE A 143 -9.38 -0.66 14.18
CA PHE A 143 -8.23 -0.01 14.78
C PHE A 143 -7.27 -1.08 15.30
N ALA A 144 -6.23 -1.34 14.54
CA ALA A 144 -5.36 -2.51 14.72
C ALA A 144 -4.10 -2.13 15.49
N THR A 145 -4.11 -2.31 16.81
CA THR A 145 -2.94 -2.10 17.67
C THR A 145 -2.08 -3.37 17.77
N GLU A 146 -0.91 -3.23 18.37
CA GLU A 146 -0.02 -4.34 18.69
C GLU A 146 0.17 -4.41 20.21
N GLU A 147 0.18 -5.63 20.79
CA GLU A 147 0.41 -5.84 22.22
C GLU A 147 1.73 -5.20 22.69
N ARG A 148 2.75 -5.21 21.83
CA ARG A 148 4.06 -4.59 22.12
C ARG A 148 4.02 -3.06 22.16
N ALA A 149 2.91 -2.40 21.76
CA ALA A 149 2.69 -0.97 21.97
C ALA A 149 2.33 -0.64 23.42
N GLY A 150 1.99 -1.65 24.23
CA GLY A 150 1.75 -1.54 25.65
C GLY A 150 0.63 -0.54 26.01
N VAL A 151 0.82 0.16 27.11
CA VAL A 151 -0.16 1.13 27.64
C VAL A 151 -0.44 2.26 26.65
N HIS A 152 0.57 2.72 25.89
CA HIS A 152 0.40 3.78 24.91
C HIS A 152 -0.63 3.39 23.84
N GLY A 153 -0.45 2.21 23.21
CA GLY A 153 -1.38 1.71 22.19
C GLY A 153 -2.80 1.53 22.73
N ALA A 154 -2.95 1.00 23.94
CA ALA A 154 -4.25 0.84 24.60
C ALA A 154 -4.93 2.20 24.87
N THR A 155 -4.19 3.20 25.32
CA THR A 155 -4.72 4.54 25.59
C THR A 155 -5.20 5.23 24.32
N VAL A 156 -4.41 5.17 23.24
CA VAL A 156 -4.78 5.75 21.94
C VAL A 156 -6.01 5.03 21.37
N ALA A 157 -6.06 3.70 21.46
CA ALA A 157 -7.20 2.91 21.00
C ALA A 157 -8.49 3.23 21.76
N GLU A 158 -8.41 3.37 23.07
CA GLU A 158 -9.58 3.73 23.87
C GLU A 158 -10.08 5.15 23.54
N LYS A 159 -9.17 6.10 23.36
CA LYS A 159 -9.51 7.46 22.92
C LYS A 159 -10.18 7.46 21.55
N ALA A 160 -9.67 6.64 20.62
CA ALA A 160 -10.26 6.47 19.30
C ALA A 160 -11.67 5.85 19.38
N ARG A 161 -11.84 4.82 20.19
CA ARG A 161 -13.13 4.14 20.42
C ARG A 161 -14.17 5.08 21.01
N VAL A 162 -13.80 5.85 22.02
CA VAL A 162 -14.72 6.80 22.69
C VAL A 162 -15.15 7.90 21.73
N LYS A 163 -14.22 8.46 20.94
CA LYS A 163 -14.51 9.61 20.08
C LYS A 163 -15.22 9.22 18.77
N PHE A 164 -14.87 8.09 18.17
CA PHE A 164 -15.30 7.71 16.83
C PHE A 164 -16.12 6.42 16.78
N GLY A 165 -16.11 5.60 17.83
CA GLY A 165 -16.67 4.25 17.79
C GLY A 165 -18.15 4.16 17.39
N ALA A 166 -18.95 5.13 17.81
CA ALA A 166 -20.39 5.18 17.50
C ALA A 166 -20.71 5.75 16.08
N GLN A 167 -19.70 6.23 15.35
CA GLN A 167 -19.92 6.94 14.09
C GLN A 167 -19.97 5.98 12.87
N PHE A 168 -19.61 4.72 13.04
CA PHE A 168 -19.48 3.76 11.95
C PHE A 168 -20.39 2.55 12.14
N GLY A 169 -20.65 1.78 11.08
CA GLY A 169 -21.41 0.54 11.13
C GLY A 169 -20.81 -0.53 12.06
N ALA A 170 -19.49 -0.47 12.26
CA ALA A 170 -18.74 -1.14 13.33
C ALA A 170 -17.41 -0.44 13.57
N PHE A 171 -16.96 -0.44 14.82
CA PHE A 171 -15.62 -0.01 15.22
C PHE A 171 -15.02 -1.09 16.12
N LEU A 172 -13.99 -1.77 15.63
CA LEU A 172 -13.33 -2.86 16.32
C LEU A 172 -11.90 -2.47 16.66
N VAL A 173 -11.53 -2.61 17.92
CA VAL A 173 -10.13 -2.54 18.35
C VAL A 173 -9.57 -3.95 18.41
N THR A 174 -8.44 -4.18 17.74
CA THR A 174 -7.68 -5.43 17.84
C THR A 174 -6.30 -5.15 18.44
N ALA A 175 -5.73 -6.12 19.15
CA ALA A 175 -4.36 -6.08 19.64
C ALA A 175 -3.63 -7.33 19.15
N HIS A 176 -2.74 -7.15 18.18
CA HIS A 176 -1.95 -8.26 17.65
C HIS A 176 -1.01 -8.78 18.72
N PRO A 177 -1.08 -10.08 19.07
CA PRO A 177 -0.20 -10.66 20.08
C PRO A 177 1.26 -10.54 19.67
N LYS A 178 2.15 -10.40 20.66
CA LYS A 178 3.60 -10.42 20.43
C LYS A 178 4.11 -11.85 20.26
N ASP A 179 5.26 -11.97 19.66
CA ASP A 179 6.07 -13.21 19.60
C ASP A 179 5.35 -14.41 18.95
N ILE A 180 4.47 -14.17 17.97
CA ILE A 180 3.86 -15.27 17.20
C ILE A 180 4.94 -15.92 16.32
N PRO A 181 5.17 -17.25 16.45
CA PRO A 181 6.16 -17.96 15.66
C PRO A 181 5.90 -17.82 14.15
N GLY A 182 6.95 -17.48 13.39
CA GLY A 182 6.88 -17.34 11.93
C GLY A 182 6.37 -15.97 11.45
N GLU A 183 6.01 -15.06 12.34
CA GLU A 183 5.61 -13.68 11.98
C GLU A 183 6.73 -12.69 12.29
N MET A 184 6.86 -11.68 11.43
CA MET A 184 7.72 -10.53 11.70
C MET A 184 6.91 -9.44 12.40
N PRO A 185 7.42 -8.83 13.47
CA PRO A 185 6.77 -7.69 14.09
C PRO A 185 6.66 -6.52 13.11
N GLY A 186 5.43 -6.05 12.84
CA GLY A 186 5.20 -4.93 11.92
C GLY A 186 3.79 -4.88 11.34
N LYS A 187 3.63 -3.99 10.38
CA LYS A 187 2.34 -3.72 9.73
C LYS A 187 1.72 -4.99 9.13
N GLY A 188 2.50 -5.80 8.40
CA GLY A 188 1.99 -6.98 7.69
C GLY A 188 1.33 -8.01 8.63
N SER A 189 2.00 -8.37 9.74
CA SER A 189 1.44 -9.27 10.74
C SER A 189 0.21 -8.67 11.43
N ASN A 190 0.27 -7.36 11.76
CA ASN A 190 -0.83 -6.67 12.42
C ASN A 190 -2.09 -6.62 11.55
N ILE A 191 -1.99 -6.19 10.27
CA ILE A 191 -3.16 -6.12 9.38
C ILE A 191 -3.71 -7.51 9.01
N ARG A 192 -2.84 -8.52 8.91
CA ARG A 192 -3.25 -9.92 8.75
C ARG A 192 -4.12 -10.39 9.91
N TYR A 193 -3.65 -10.18 11.13
CA TYR A 193 -4.39 -10.52 12.34
C TYR A 193 -5.71 -9.76 12.42
N ALA A 194 -5.66 -8.44 12.22
CA ALA A 194 -6.83 -7.57 12.25
C ALA A 194 -7.89 -7.98 11.22
N GLY A 195 -7.48 -8.31 10.00
CA GLY A 195 -8.38 -8.78 8.95
C GLY A 195 -9.10 -10.09 9.30
N ARG A 196 -8.38 -11.04 9.92
CA ARG A 196 -8.98 -12.30 10.42
C ARG A 196 -10.00 -12.05 11.53
N VAL A 197 -9.60 -11.27 12.54
CA VAL A 197 -10.48 -10.94 13.67
C VAL A 197 -11.69 -10.12 13.22
N ALA A 198 -11.52 -9.22 12.25
CA ALA A 198 -12.62 -8.44 11.67
C ALA A 198 -13.64 -9.35 10.96
N ARG A 199 -13.17 -10.33 10.21
CA ARG A 199 -14.07 -11.34 9.63
C ARG A 199 -14.87 -12.06 10.71
N GLU A 200 -14.19 -12.61 11.72
CA GLU A 200 -14.79 -13.41 12.79
C GLU A 200 -15.77 -12.60 13.68
N LYS A 201 -15.45 -11.31 13.94
CA LYS A 201 -16.20 -10.49 14.89
C LYS A 201 -17.18 -9.49 14.27
N ILE A 202 -17.04 -9.18 12.98
CA ILE A 202 -17.92 -8.21 12.30
C ILE A 202 -18.62 -8.85 11.11
N VAL A 203 -17.88 -9.40 10.13
CA VAL A 203 -18.44 -9.85 8.85
C VAL A 203 -19.35 -11.04 9.05
N ASP A 204 -18.84 -12.11 9.68
CA ASP A 204 -19.59 -13.36 9.89
C ASP A 204 -20.80 -13.16 10.83
N PRO A 205 -20.71 -12.48 11.99
CA PRO A 205 -21.86 -12.25 12.87
C PRO A 205 -22.95 -11.35 12.28
N LYS A 206 -22.56 -10.39 11.42
CA LYS A 206 -23.51 -9.54 10.70
C LYS A 206 -24.07 -10.20 9.43
N SER A 207 -23.66 -11.43 9.12
CA SER A 207 -24.03 -12.18 7.91
C SER A 207 -23.77 -11.37 6.62
N ILE A 208 -22.68 -10.58 6.58
CA ILE A 208 -22.29 -9.81 5.41
C ILE A 208 -21.67 -10.76 4.39
N PRO A 209 -22.18 -10.83 3.15
CA PRO A 209 -21.57 -11.68 2.13
C PRO A 209 -20.13 -11.24 1.83
N ILE A 210 -19.20 -12.19 1.79
CA ILE A 210 -17.76 -11.94 1.57
C ILE A 210 -17.52 -11.14 0.29
N ASP A 211 -18.29 -11.44 -0.77
CA ASP A 211 -18.19 -10.79 -2.08
C ASP A 211 -18.71 -9.34 -2.08
N ARG A 212 -19.32 -8.90 -0.96
CA ARG A 212 -19.82 -7.54 -0.76
C ARG A 212 -18.95 -6.72 0.19
N VAL A 213 -17.73 -7.16 0.46
CA VAL A 213 -16.78 -6.43 1.32
C VAL A 213 -15.54 -6.02 0.54
N ILE A 214 -15.26 -4.71 0.52
CA ILE A 214 -14.03 -4.12 0.00
C ILE A 214 -13.15 -3.79 1.21
N VAL A 215 -11.94 -4.33 1.24
CA VAL A 215 -10.97 -4.12 2.32
C VAL A 215 -9.98 -3.05 1.91
N SER A 216 -9.77 -2.04 2.74
CA SER A 216 -8.76 -1.00 2.58
C SER A 216 -7.75 -1.10 3.73
N ALA A 217 -6.47 -1.32 3.42
CA ALA A 217 -5.39 -1.31 4.40
C ALA A 217 -4.67 0.05 4.34
N PHE A 218 -5.04 0.96 5.22
CA PHE A 218 -4.48 2.31 5.27
C PHE A 218 -3.36 2.40 6.30
N ASP A 219 -2.30 3.16 6.00
CA ASP A 219 -1.40 3.60 7.06
C ASP A 219 -2.15 4.59 7.97
N ILE A 220 -1.81 4.62 9.26
CA ILE A 220 -2.58 5.41 10.22
C ILE A 220 -2.51 6.92 9.96
N ASP A 221 -1.51 7.40 9.25
CA ASP A 221 -1.35 8.77 8.80
C ASP A 221 -2.11 9.10 7.52
N THR A 222 -2.83 8.13 6.95
CA THR A 222 -3.59 8.31 5.71
C THR A 222 -4.86 9.10 5.96
N VAL A 223 -4.94 10.28 5.38
CA VAL A 223 -6.13 11.14 5.40
C VAL A 223 -6.84 11.05 4.05
N ALA A 224 -7.95 10.34 4.02
CA ALA A 224 -8.78 10.18 2.83
C ALA A 224 -9.68 11.41 2.61
N GLY A 225 -9.80 11.87 1.36
CA GLY A 225 -10.74 12.93 1.00
C GLY A 225 -12.19 12.50 1.19
N GLU A 226 -13.11 13.46 1.37
CA GLU A 226 -14.52 13.17 1.64
C GLU A 226 -15.19 12.27 0.60
N GLN A 227 -14.82 12.40 -0.66
CA GLN A 227 -15.39 11.62 -1.78
C GLN A 227 -14.61 10.31 -2.07
N TYR A 228 -13.60 9.97 -1.27
CA TYR A 228 -12.72 8.83 -1.54
C TYR A 228 -13.46 7.50 -1.66
N PHE A 229 -14.29 7.15 -0.68
CA PHE A 229 -15.01 5.86 -0.68
C PHE A 229 -16.08 5.79 -1.74
N ALA A 230 -16.74 6.90 -2.03
CA ALA A 230 -17.68 6.98 -3.14
C ALA A 230 -16.96 6.81 -4.50
N ARG A 231 -15.78 7.42 -4.66
CA ARG A 231 -14.92 7.20 -5.84
C ARG A 231 -14.46 5.76 -5.95
N LEU A 232 -13.99 5.16 -4.86
CA LEU A 232 -13.57 3.76 -4.82
C LEU A 232 -14.71 2.84 -5.26
N MET A 233 -15.91 3.02 -4.69
CA MET A 233 -17.06 2.23 -5.04
C MET A 233 -17.51 2.43 -6.49
N TYR A 234 -17.45 3.68 -6.99
CA TYR A 234 -17.78 3.98 -8.39
C TYR A 234 -16.83 3.24 -9.35
N VAL A 235 -15.51 3.28 -9.06
CA VAL A 235 -14.50 2.56 -9.86
C VAL A 235 -14.71 1.05 -9.77
N TYR A 236 -14.96 0.54 -8.57
CA TYR A 236 -15.25 -0.89 -8.34
C TYR A 236 -16.42 -1.37 -9.19
N CYS A 237 -17.55 -0.68 -9.13
CA CYS A 237 -18.74 -0.99 -9.93
C CYS A 237 -18.56 -0.80 -11.45
N SER A 238 -17.52 -0.06 -11.86
CA SER A 238 -17.22 0.19 -13.28
C SER A 238 -16.20 -0.77 -13.85
N THR A 239 -15.55 -1.55 -13.00
CA THR A 239 -14.44 -2.45 -13.37
C THR A 239 -14.98 -3.84 -13.68
N HIS A 240 -14.48 -4.46 -14.75
CA HIS A 240 -14.77 -5.86 -15.05
C HIS A 240 -14.06 -6.78 -14.07
N ARG A 241 -14.78 -7.72 -13.45
CA ARG A 241 -14.29 -8.69 -12.45
C ARG A 241 -13.53 -7.98 -11.30
N PRO A 242 -14.18 -7.02 -10.60
CA PRO A 242 -13.51 -6.20 -9.60
C PRO A 242 -13.02 -7.02 -8.39
N GLU A 243 -13.57 -8.21 -8.17
CA GLU A 243 -13.12 -9.16 -7.15
C GLU A 243 -11.70 -9.68 -7.37
N ARG A 244 -11.18 -9.59 -8.60
CA ARG A 244 -9.80 -9.94 -8.98
C ARG A 244 -8.94 -8.72 -9.29
N LYS A 245 -9.19 -7.61 -8.59
CA LYS A 245 -8.45 -6.36 -8.78
C LYS A 245 -8.11 -5.74 -7.44
N SER A 246 -7.01 -5.03 -7.42
CA SER A 246 -6.72 -4.03 -6.38
C SER A 246 -6.96 -2.62 -6.91
N PHE A 247 -7.27 -1.69 -6.03
CA PHE A 247 -7.56 -0.29 -6.35
C PHE A 247 -6.55 0.59 -5.63
N GLN A 248 -5.76 1.37 -6.39
CA GLN A 248 -4.65 2.13 -5.85
C GLN A 248 -4.90 3.63 -5.98
N PRO A 249 -5.03 4.36 -4.86
CA PRO A 249 -5.02 5.82 -4.86
C PRO A 249 -3.62 6.38 -5.08
N VAL A 250 -3.52 7.68 -5.26
CA VAL A 250 -2.23 8.39 -5.32
C VAL A 250 -1.86 8.89 -3.93
N PRO A 251 -0.76 8.43 -3.31
CA PRO A 251 -0.30 8.96 -2.04
C PRO A 251 0.36 10.33 -2.22
N PHE A 252 -0.15 11.33 -1.54
CA PHE A 252 0.41 12.68 -1.46
C PHE A 252 1.02 12.86 -0.07
N TYR A 253 2.34 12.86 0.03
CA TYR A 253 3.06 13.02 1.30
C TYR A 253 3.14 14.50 1.69
N ILE A 254 2.01 15.07 2.11
CA ILE A 254 1.83 16.51 2.32
C ILE A 254 1.33 16.92 3.71
N ASN A 255 0.85 16.00 4.57
CA ASN A 255 0.22 16.37 5.83
C ASN A 255 1.14 17.23 6.72
N ASN A 256 2.42 16.88 6.80
CA ASN A 256 3.43 17.55 7.63
C ASN A 256 4.60 18.12 6.79
N ILE A 257 4.44 18.27 5.47
CA ILE A 257 5.54 18.58 4.55
C ILE A 257 6.27 19.90 4.88
N TRP A 258 5.58 20.86 5.45
CA TRP A 258 6.17 22.15 5.80
C TRP A 258 7.12 22.08 7.01
N HIS A 259 7.00 21.04 7.83
CA HIS A 259 7.92 20.73 8.93
C HIS A 259 9.12 19.88 8.49
N ALA A 260 9.06 19.33 7.27
CA ALA A 260 10.11 18.45 6.76
C ALA A 260 11.35 19.26 6.31
N PRO A 261 12.57 18.76 6.55
CA PRO A 261 13.78 19.29 5.95
C PRO A 261 13.74 19.24 4.41
N ALA A 262 14.49 20.14 3.74
CA ALA A 262 14.47 20.27 2.28
C ALA A 262 14.69 18.94 1.55
N ILE A 263 15.65 18.12 1.99
CA ILE A 263 15.95 16.81 1.38
C ILE A 263 14.73 15.86 1.56
N ALA A 264 14.13 15.82 2.74
CA ALA A 264 12.93 15.00 2.98
C ALA A 264 11.75 15.43 2.11
N ARG A 265 11.58 16.74 1.86
CA ARG A 265 10.56 17.26 0.92
C ARG A 265 10.79 16.74 -0.49
N VAL A 266 12.04 16.79 -0.98
CA VAL A 266 12.39 16.30 -2.33
C VAL A 266 12.07 14.81 -2.46
N ILE A 267 12.43 13.99 -1.46
CA ILE A 267 12.14 12.56 -1.45
C ILE A 267 10.62 12.30 -1.45
N SER A 268 9.86 13.01 -0.62
CA SER A 268 8.41 12.89 -0.53
C SER A 268 7.72 13.28 -1.83
N PHE A 269 8.13 14.39 -2.47
CA PHE A 269 7.62 14.79 -3.78
C PHE A 269 7.99 13.80 -4.87
N SER A 270 9.21 13.26 -4.84
CA SER A 270 9.64 12.24 -5.81
C SER A 270 8.78 10.97 -5.72
N ALA A 271 8.45 10.52 -4.50
CA ALA A 271 7.55 9.41 -4.28
C ALA A 271 6.13 9.72 -4.80
N THR A 272 5.58 10.89 -4.48
CA THR A 272 4.27 11.34 -5.01
C THR A 272 4.26 11.39 -6.54
N PHE A 273 5.30 11.93 -7.17
CA PHE A 273 5.41 11.98 -8.64
C PHE A 273 5.45 10.59 -9.25
N TRP A 274 6.24 9.69 -8.68
CA TRP A 274 6.34 8.32 -9.13
C TRP A 274 4.97 7.62 -9.11
N HIS A 275 4.26 7.68 -7.99
CA HIS A 275 2.93 7.08 -7.86
C HIS A 275 1.88 7.74 -8.76
N THR A 276 2.00 9.05 -9.00
CA THR A 276 1.12 9.76 -9.94
C THR A 276 1.34 9.27 -11.37
N ILE A 277 2.58 9.13 -11.80
CA ILE A 277 2.92 8.62 -13.15
C ILE A 277 2.43 7.18 -13.33
N GLN A 278 2.53 6.35 -12.30
CA GLN A 278 2.11 4.96 -12.37
C GLN A 278 0.60 4.81 -12.63
N GLN A 279 -0.23 5.79 -12.28
CA GLN A 279 -1.66 5.75 -12.60
C GLN A 279 -1.93 5.66 -14.12
N GLU A 280 -1.03 6.20 -14.96
CA GLU A 280 -1.13 6.10 -16.44
C GLU A 280 -0.56 4.77 -17.00
N ARG A 281 -0.10 3.90 -16.12
CA ARG A 281 0.59 2.67 -16.50
C ARG A 281 0.08 1.47 -15.71
N PRO A 282 -1.23 1.16 -15.81
CA PRO A 282 -1.85 0.08 -15.04
C PRO A 282 -1.17 -1.28 -15.28
N GLU A 283 -0.59 -1.51 -16.47
CA GLU A 283 0.13 -2.72 -16.83
C GLU A 283 1.43 -2.95 -16.02
N ARG A 284 1.89 -1.94 -15.30
CA ARG A 284 3.09 -1.98 -14.44
C ARG A 284 2.80 -1.68 -12.97
N MET A 285 1.54 -1.43 -12.67
CA MET A 285 1.18 -1.14 -11.28
C MET A 285 1.24 -2.40 -10.43
N THR A 286 1.86 -2.25 -9.28
CA THR A 286 1.68 -3.13 -8.12
C THR A 286 0.97 -2.38 -7.02
N THR A 287 0.43 -3.07 -6.05
CA THR A 287 -0.14 -2.42 -4.85
C THR A 287 0.94 -1.73 -4.03
N PHE A 288 0.55 -0.65 -3.42
CA PHE A 288 1.35 0.15 -2.51
C PHE A 288 0.50 0.46 -1.26
N SER A 289 1.04 1.18 -0.29
CA SER A 289 0.29 1.59 0.89
C SER A 289 -1.06 2.22 0.54
N SER A 290 -2.04 2.02 1.40
CA SER A 290 -3.40 2.56 1.29
C SER A 290 -4.20 2.02 0.08
N HIS A 291 -3.88 0.84 -0.40
CA HIS A 291 -4.65 0.15 -1.44
C HIS A 291 -5.94 -0.46 -0.88
N SER A 292 -6.85 -0.76 -1.80
CA SER A 292 -8.10 -1.48 -1.51
C SER A 292 -8.25 -2.70 -2.41
N MET A 293 -8.91 -3.75 -1.92
CA MET A 293 -9.16 -4.98 -2.67
C MET A 293 -10.42 -5.69 -2.14
N SER A 294 -10.95 -6.68 -2.87
CA SER A 294 -12.06 -7.48 -2.36
C SER A 294 -11.63 -8.37 -1.18
N LEU A 295 -12.53 -8.59 -0.21
CA LEU A 295 -12.29 -9.56 0.86
C LEU A 295 -12.16 -10.98 0.29
N ARG A 296 -12.84 -11.29 -0.82
CA ARG A 296 -12.72 -12.57 -1.53
C ARG A 296 -11.26 -12.83 -1.93
N ALA A 297 -10.63 -11.92 -2.67
CA ALA A 297 -9.24 -12.08 -3.08
C ALA A 297 -8.29 -12.18 -1.89
N LEU A 298 -8.52 -11.37 -0.85
CA LEU A 298 -7.72 -11.42 0.38
C LEU A 298 -7.79 -12.80 1.07
N LEU A 299 -8.98 -13.41 1.08
CA LEU A 299 -9.17 -14.75 1.65
C LEU A 299 -8.54 -15.84 0.78
N ASP A 300 -8.65 -15.74 -0.53
CA ASP A 300 -8.13 -16.73 -1.49
C ASP A 300 -6.59 -16.83 -1.44
N VAL A 301 -5.91 -15.77 -0.98
CA VAL A 301 -4.44 -15.76 -0.77
C VAL A 301 -4.02 -15.92 0.69
N GLY A 302 -4.97 -16.06 1.63
CA GLY A 302 -4.69 -16.27 3.05
C GLY A 302 -4.21 -15.02 3.79
N TYR A 303 -4.69 -13.85 3.38
CA TYR A 303 -4.36 -12.51 3.87
C TYR A 303 -2.93 -12.05 3.50
N TRP A 304 -2.52 -10.88 4.02
CA TRP A 304 -1.17 -10.36 3.84
C TRP A 304 -0.11 -11.29 4.43
N GLN A 305 1.04 -11.31 3.81
CA GLN A 305 2.17 -12.11 4.29
C GLN A 305 2.76 -11.47 5.56
N ALA A 306 2.83 -12.26 6.65
CA ALA A 306 3.23 -11.77 7.97
C ALA A 306 4.73 -11.83 8.25
N ASN A 307 5.52 -12.52 7.43
CA ASN A 307 6.98 -12.69 7.60
C ASN A 307 7.80 -11.82 6.63
N MET A 308 7.24 -10.69 6.19
CA MET A 308 7.81 -9.80 5.17
C MET A 308 7.62 -8.33 5.55
N VAL A 309 8.51 -7.46 5.07
CA VAL A 309 8.49 -6.02 5.37
C VAL A 309 7.80 -5.17 4.30
N SER A 310 7.47 -5.77 3.16
CA SER A 310 6.84 -5.12 1.98
C SER A 310 5.51 -5.79 1.64
N GLU A 311 4.69 -6.04 2.65
CA GLU A 311 3.40 -6.72 2.53
C GLU A 311 2.47 -6.04 1.54
N ASP A 312 2.56 -4.71 1.42
CA ASP A 312 1.72 -3.89 0.55
C ASP A 312 1.95 -4.20 -0.94
N SER A 313 3.18 -4.40 -1.38
CA SER A 313 3.50 -4.81 -2.75
C SER A 313 3.39 -6.32 -2.92
N ARG A 314 3.70 -7.08 -1.88
CA ARG A 314 3.65 -8.53 -1.91
C ARG A 314 2.25 -9.08 -2.13
N ILE A 315 1.22 -8.44 -1.59
CA ILE A 315 -0.18 -8.90 -1.76
C ILE A 315 -0.60 -8.93 -3.23
N PHE A 316 -0.11 -7.99 -4.06
CA PHE A 316 -0.31 -8.04 -5.51
C PHE A 316 0.23 -9.34 -6.10
N TRP A 317 1.47 -9.69 -5.78
CA TRP A 317 2.11 -10.90 -6.30
C TRP A 317 1.46 -12.19 -5.79
N GLN A 318 0.99 -12.21 -4.54
CA GLN A 318 0.21 -13.33 -4.02
C GLN A 318 -1.08 -13.54 -4.86
N CYS A 319 -1.82 -12.47 -5.12
CA CYS A 319 -3.04 -12.53 -5.93
C CYS A 319 -2.73 -12.86 -7.41
N PHE A 320 -1.69 -12.25 -7.99
CA PHE A 320 -1.26 -12.51 -9.36
C PHE A 320 -0.92 -14.00 -9.57
N LEU A 321 -0.15 -14.57 -8.67
CA LEU A 321 0.19 -16.00 -8.69
C LEU A 321 -1.04 -16.89 -8.43
N ARG A 322 -1.91 -16.50 -7.48
CA ARG A 322 -3.10 -17.27 -7.13
C ARG A 322 -4.10 -17.36 -8.26
N TYR A 323 -4.18 -16.35 -9.10
CA TYR A 323 -5.11 -16.25 -10.22
C TYR A 323 -4.42 -16.45 -11.59
N ASP A 324 -3.25 -17.07 -11.62
CA ASP A 324 -2.51 -17.41 -12.85
C ASP A 324 -2.32 -16.22 -13.80
N GLY A 325 -2.01 -15.04 -13.21
CA GLY A 325 -1.81 -13.80 -13.95
C GLY A 325 -3.08 -12.96 -14.19
N ASP A 326 -4.26 -13.47 -13.88
CA ASP A 326 -5.53 -12.73 -14.02
C ASP A 326 -5.81 -11.86 -12.77
N TYR A 327 -4.86 -10.96 -12.49
CA TYR A 327 -4.98 -9.98 -11.41
C TYR A 327 -4.27 -8.68 -11.80
N GLU A 328 -4.91 -7.55 -11.58
CA GLU A 328 -4.41 -6.24 -11.96
C GLU A 328 -4.65 -5.21 -10.86
N VAL A 329 -3.93 -4.08 -10.97
CA VAL A 329 -4.18 -2.91 -10.14
C VAL A 329 -4.88 -1.83 -10.96
N VAL A 330 -6.03 -1.39 -10.49
CA VAL A 330 -6.84 -0.34 -11.12
C VAL A 330 -6.45 1.02 -10.55
N PRO A 331 -6.03 1.98 -11.40
CA PRO A 331 -5.71 3.33 -10.96
C PRO A 331 -6.99 4.07 -10.54
N MET A 332 -6.96 4.71 -9.38
CA MET A 332 -8.10 5.50 -8.91
C MET A 332 -8.09 6.93 -9.42
N TYR A 333 -6.93 7.45 -9.79
CA TYR A 333 -6.73 8.88 -10.10
C TYR A 333 -7.38 9.78 -9.03
N TYR A 334 -7.28 9.36 -7.78
CA TYR A 334 -7.79 10.08 -6.63
C TYR A 334 -6.76 10.04 -5.50
N PRO A 335 -6.48 11.18 -4.83
CA PRO A 335 -5.42 11.23 -3.84
C PRO A 335 -5.89 10.77 -2.45
N VAL A 336 -4.92 10.29 -1.69
CA VAL A 336 -4.94 10.28 -0.22
C VAL A 336 -3.74 11.07 0.26
N SER A 337 -3.84 11.81 1.36
CA SER A 337 -2.69 12.50 1.91
C SER A 337 -2.09 11.71 3.07
N MET A 338 -0.77 11.76 3.18
CA MET A 338 0.03 11.00 4.14
C MET A 338 1.15 11.88 4.71
N ASP A 339 1.78 11.43 5.76
CA ASP A 339 2.91 12.12 6.36
C ASP A 339 4.20 11.91 5.56
N ALA A 340 4.97 12.98 5.38
CA ALA A 340 6.38 12.88 5.04
C ALA A 340 7.16 12.33 6.25
N ASN A 341 8.21 11.55 6.00
CA ASN A 341 9.05 11.02 7.07
C ASN A 341 9.88 12.15 7.70
N VAL A 342 9.49 12.56 8.88
CA VAL A 342 10.09 13.63 9.67
C VAL A 342 10.38 13.14 11.07
N ALA A 343 11.54 13.48 11.62
CA ALA A 343 11.92 13.24 13.00
C ALA A 343 12.30 14.55 13.68
N GLU A 344 12.56 14.51 14.98
CA GLU A 344 12.88 15.69 15.81
C GLU A 344 14.13 16.45 15.34
N SER A 345 15.10 15.75 14.72
CA SER A 345 16.32 16.37 14.19
C SER A 345 16.54 16.06 12.72
N PHE A 346 17.32 16.92 12.05
CA PHE A 346 17.71 16.73 10.66
C PHE A 346 18.42 15.37 10.45
N TRP A 347 19.41 15.05 11.27
CA TRP A 347 20.18 13.81 11.13
C TRP A 347 19.32 12.57 11.38
N GLN A 348 18.44 12.61 12.35
CA GLN A 348 17.52 11.51 12.61
C GLN A 348 16.55 11.33 11.44
N THR A 349 16.08 12.42 10.85
CA THR A 349 15.26 12.37 9.62
C THR A 349 16.02 11.69 8.49
N MET A 350 17.29 12.04 8.25
CA MET A 350 18.11 11.40 7.20
C MET A 350 18.32 9.91 7.45
N VAL A 351 18.60 9.52 8.69
CA VAL A 351 18.74 8.10 9.08
C VAL A 351 17.44 7.36 8.85
N ASN A 352 16.29 7.93 9.22
CA ASN A 352 14.99 7.31 9.02
C ASN A 352 14.64 7.20 7.52
N GLN A 353 14.94 8.21 6.72
CA GLN A 353 14.81 8.18 5.26
C GLN A 353 15.64 7.04 4.65
N TYR A 354 16.91 6.92 5.04
CA TYR A 354 17.77 5.83 4.56
C TYR A 354 17.21 4.46 4.94
N LYS A 355 16.75 4.28 6.19
CA LYS A 355 16.14 3.02 6.65
C LYS A 355 14.86 2.69 5.86
N GLN A 356 14.04 3.70 5.56
CA GLN A 356 12.82 3.55 4.77
C GLN A 356 13.13 3.14 3.33
N GLN A 357 14.06 3.83 2.66
CA GLN A 357 14.47 3.51 1.29
C GLN A 357 15.10 2.11 1.20
N ARG A 358 15.93 1.74 2.18
CA ARG A 358 16.51 0.39 2.27
C ARG A 358 15.43 -0.68 2.41
N ARG A 359 14.39 -0.42 3.21
CA ARG A 359 13.26 -1.34 3.38
C ARG A 359 12.46 -1.49 2.08
N TRP A 360 12.19 -0.39 1.39
CA TRP A 360 11.47 -0.41 0.11
C TRP A 360 12.28 -1.08 -1.01
N GLY A 361 13.60 -0.89 -1.02
CA GLY A 361 14.46 -1.52 -2.01
C GLY A 361 14.72 -3.02 -1.77
N TYR A 362 14.37 -3.54 -0.58
CA TYR A 362 14.45 -4.97 -0.28
C TYR A 362 13.23 -5.75 -0.81
N GLY A 363 12.03 -5.17 -0.76
CA GLY A 363 10.77 -5.75 -1.22
C GLY A 363 10.47 -5.43 -2.66
#